data_c284f83f5de395a0e5a8267d3ab175d1
#
_entry.id   c284f83f5de395a0e5a8267d3ab175d1
#
_cell.length_a   1.000
_cell.length_b   1.000
_cell.length_c   1.000
_cell.angle_alpha   90.00
_cell.angle_beta   90.00
_cell.angle_gamma   90.00
#
_symmetry.space_group_name_H-M   'P 1'
#
loop_
_entity.id
_entity.type
_entity.pdbx_description
1 polymer ?
#
loop_
_entity_poly.entity_id
_entity_poly.type
_entity_poly.pdbx_seq_one_letter_code
_entity_poly.pdbx_strand_id
1 'polypeptide(L)'
;IVYHKLSKINTMLNRRQFIQTTSLAGISPFLMNTVTIVDPLKSFRSSLNPGAIGLQCNAQELLDYAIMFNFSSISPLLNELVAFSPDEKKVYLEKMTSHGIKFDGGGLPIEFRSSEKIFQQGLKFLQKNIEIIASFNIPSFVTWIMPTNKSLTYLQNFNQHQKRLKQVAAVLEERGLKLGLEFVGPKTLMSRDKYSFLHSINELRELIDAIDKKNVGYLLDSFHTYCAGDKIENMDFLEAKDIVSVQINDAVIGRSADMQIDQERELPGDSGIIDLKKFLDFINSKGY
;
A
#
# COMPACT_ATOMS: atom_id res chain seq x y z
N ILE A 1 -0.83 -20.44 6.50
CA ILE A 1 0.51 -20.75 5.93
C ILE A 1 1.59 -19.87 6.58
N VAL A 2 1.25 -18.70 7.08
CA VAL A 2 2.17 -17.78 7.78
C VAL A 2 2.66 -18.35 9.14
N TYR A 3 1.86 -19.17 9.80
CA TYR A 3 2.20 -19.73 11.13
C TYR A 3 3.43 -20.67 11.14
N HIS A 4 3.80 -21.26 10.01
CA HIS A 4 4.92 -22.22 9.96
C HIS A 4 6.28 -21.53 9.72
N LYS A 5 6.32 -20.30 9.24
CA LYS A 5 7.59 -19.56 9.03
C LYS A 5 8.06 -18.75 10.26
N LEU A 6 7.14 -18.37 11.16
CA LEU A 6 7.53 -17.63 12.39
C LEU A 6 8.37 -18.48 13.36
N SER A 7 8.29 -19.84 13.29
CA SER A 7 9.13 -20.71 14.12
C SER A 7 10.58 -20.82 13.62
N LYS A 8 10.89 -20.38 12.40
CA LYS A 8 12.26 -20.37 11.84
C LYS A 8 13.01 -19.05 12.03
N ILE A 9 12.34 -17.99 12.50
CA ILE A 9 12.97 -16.68 12.73
C ILE A 9 13.88 -16.68 13.96
N ASN A 10 13.79 -17.68 14.83
CA ASN A 10 14.63 -17.79 16.03
C ASN A 10 16.10 -18.22 15.77
N THR A 11 16.53 -18.41 14.53
CA THR A 11 17.90 -18.79 14.19
C THR A 11 18.60 -17.87 13.22
N MET A 12 18.02 -16.71 12.88
CA MET A 12 18.73 -15.70 12.07
C MET A 12 19.57 -14.79 12.94
N LEU A 13 20.82 -14.67 12.57
CA LEU A 13 21.85 -13.80 13.16
C LEU A 13 21.27 -12.42 13.52
N ASN A 14 21.42 -12.06 14.78
CA ASN A 14 21.04 -10.78 15.34
C ASN A 14 21.73 -9.65 14.53
N ARG A 15 20.99 -8.61 14.12
CA ARG A 15 21.51 -7.44 13.36
C ARG A 15 22.80 -6.87 13.92
N ARG A 16 23.06 -7.00 15.23
CA ARG A 16 24.33 -6.61 15.88
C ARG A 16 25.53 -7.48 15.48
N GLN A 17 25.33 -8.74 15.15
CA GLN A 17 26.43 -9.64 14.76
C GLN A 17 26.87 -9.43 13.32
N PHE A 18 25.99 -8.99 12.44
CA PHE A 18 26.34 -8.65 11.05
C PHE A 18 27.22 -7.39 10.96
N ILE A 19 27.03 -6.43 11.87
CA ILE A 19 27.82 -5.19 11.92
C ILE A 19 29.21 -5.39 12.54
N GLN A 20 29.41 -6.43 13.37
CA GLN A 20 30.68 -6.69 14.06
C GLN A 20 31.70 -7.49 13.26
N THR A 21 31.31 -8.13 12.16
CA THR A 21 32.21 -8.97 11.34
C THR A 21 32.95 -8.20 10.22
N THR A 22 32.66 -6.94 10.01
CA THR A 22 33.31 -6.12 8.95
C THR A 22 34.32 -5.09 9.43
N SER A 23 34.73 -5.10 10.70
CA SER A 23 35.62 -4.09 11.27
C SER A 23 36.99 -4.63 11.74
N LEU A 24 37.67 -5.47 10.93
CA LEU A 24 39.10 -5.79 11.15
C LEU A 24 39.80 -6.11 9.82
N ALA A 25 40.12 -5.06 9.09
CA ALA A 25 41.26 -5.06 8.17
C ALA A 25 41.76 -3.61 8.04
N GLY A 26 42.86 -3.33 8.67
CA GLY A 26 43.51 -2.03 8.58
C GLY A 26 44.04 -1.76 7.18
N ILE A 27 43.72 -0.60 6.62
CA ILE A 27 44.38 -0.03 5.44
C ILE A 27 44.42 1.50 5.59
N SER A 28 45.61 2.01 5.32
CA SER A 28 46.17 3.35 5.20
C SER A 28 45.19 4.47 4.70
N PRO A 29 45.45 5.76 5.11
CA PRO A 29 44.55 6.87 4.74
C PRO A 29 44.83 7.33 3.32
N PHE A 30 44.13 6.75 2.34
CA PHE A 30 43.93 7.39 1.05
C PHE A 30 42.57 8.10 1.10
N LEU A 31 42.56 9.36 0.64
CA LEU A 31 41.37 10.19 0.48
C LEU A 31 40.28 9.42 -0.27
N MET A 32 39.42 8.76 0.46
CA MET A 32 38.16 8.27 -0.06
C MET A 32 37.15 9.41 0.05
N ASN A 33 36.74 9.96 -1.09
CA ASN A 33 35.45 10.60 -1.20
C ASN A 33 34.45 9.60 -0.62
N THR A 34 33.95 9.84 0.57
CA THR A 34 32.82 9.07 1.15
C THR A 34 31.60 9.31 0.28
N VAL A 35 31.41 8.48 -0.72
CA VAL A 35 30.10 8.30 -1.30
C VAL A 35 29.24 7.76 -0.15
N THR A 36 28.47 8.62 0.45
CA THR A 36 27.43 8.22 1.39
C THR A 36 26.45 7.38 0.57
N ILE A 37 26.58 6.05 0.65
CA ILE A 37 25.55 5.14 0.16
C ILE A 37 24.35 5.39 1.06
N VAL A 38 23.46 6.28 0.61
CA VAL A 38 22.15 6.45 1.26
C VAL A 38 21.44 5.12 1.05
N ASP A 39 21.19 4.40 2.13
CA ASP A 39 20.34 3.20 2.10
C ASP A 39 18.96 3.66 1.62
N PRO A 40 18.51 3.27 0.42
CA PRO A 40 17.26 3.75 -0.14
C PRO A 40 16.07 3.41 0.77
N LEU A 41 16.16 2.35 1.58
CA LEU A 41 15.14 2.00 2.56
C LEU A 41 15.05 2.97 3.75
N LYS A 42 16.10 3.76 4.02
CA LYS A 42 16.08 4.77 5.10
C LYS A 42 15.27 6.01 4.76
N SER A 43 14.97 6.24 3.49
CA SER A 43 14.14 7.36 3.05
C SER A 43 12.64 7.08 3.17
N PHE A 44 12.23 5.83 3.21
CA PHE A 44 10.83 5.42 3.32
C PHE A 44 10.41 5.15 4.76
N ARG A 45 9.16 5.47 5.08
CA ARG A 45 8.53 5.07 6.34
C ARG A 45 7.93 3.68 6.17
N SER A 46 8.30 2.76 7.08
CA SER A 46 7.66 1.44 7.16
C SER A 46 6.31 1.55 7.85
N SER A 47 5.29 0.95 7.26
CA SER A 47 3.94 0.90 7.83
C SER A 47 3.54 -0.53 8.21
N LEU A 48 2.93 -0.68 9.39
CA LEU A 48 2.34 -1.93 9.82
C LEU A 48 0.87 -1.97 9.39
N ASN A 49 0.58 -2.81 8.39
CA ASN A 49 -0.79 -3.11 7.96
C ASN A 49 -1.18 -4.51 8.46
N PRO A 50 -2.04 -4.62 9.50
CA PRO A 50 -2.39 -5.92 10.08
C PRO A 50 -3.11 -6.82 9.08
N GLY A 51 -3.96 -6.26 8.21
CA GLY A 51 -4.67 -7.02 7.19
C GLY A 51 -3.76 -7.68 6.16
N ALA A 52 -2.65 -7.04 5.78
CA ALA A 52 -1.70 -7.59 4.81
C ALA A 52 -0.93 -8.80 5.33
N ILE A 53 -0.78 -8.94 6.64
CA ILE A 53 -0.04 -10.05 7.28
C ILE A 53 -0.95 -11.01 8.06
N GLY A 54 -2.27 -10.85 7.94
CA GLY A 54 -3.24 -11.71 8.63
C GLY A 54 -3.26 -11.56 10.16
N LEU A 55 -2.75 -10.45 10.69
CA LEU A 55 -2.77 -10.14 12.11
C LEU A 55 -4.16 -9.66 12.54
N GLN A 56 -4.72 -10.32 13.57
CA GLN A 56 -5.95 -9.88 14.23
C GLN A 56 -5.58 -9.10 15.49
N CYS A 57 -5.93 -7.83 15.52
CA CYS A 57 -5.66 -6.95 16.66
C CYS A 57 -6.64 -5.77 16.67
N ASN A 58 -6.80 -5.13 17.82
CA ASN A 58 -7.49 -3.86 17.96
C ASN A 58 -6.53 -2.67 17.73
N ALA A 59 -7.06 -1.46 17.69
CA ALA A 59 -6.27 -0.25 17.39
C ALA A 59 -5.16 -0.02 18.42
N GLN A 60 -5.40 -0.31 19.70
CA GLN A 60 -4.40 -0.14 20.76
C GLN A 60 -3.26 -1.17 20.63
N GLU A 61 -3.60 -2.44 20.39
CA GLU A 61 -2.63 -3.51 20.15
C GLU A 61 -1.81 -3.24 18.89
N LEU A 62 -2.42 -2.73 17.83
CA LEU A 62 -1.73 -2.36 16.60
C LEU A 62 -0.65 -1.30 16.87
N LEU A 63 -0.99 -0.28 17.65
CA LEU A 63 -0.03 0.77 18.04
C LEU A 63 1.09 0.19 18.90
N ASP A 64 0.79 -0.71 19.85
CA ASP A 64 1.78 -1.36 20.69
C ASP A 64 2.74 -2.23 19.86
N TYR A 65 2.24 -2.98 18.89
CA TYR A 65 3.09 -3.73 17.95
C TYR A 65 3.97 -2.81 17.11
N ALA A 66 3.43 -1.69 16.62
CA ALA A 66 4.22 -0.74 15.85
C ALA A 66 5.38 -0.16 16.69
N ILE A 67 5.13 0.17 17.95
CA ILE A 67 6.18 0.63 18.90
C ILE A 67 7.21 -0.49 19.11
N MET A 68 6.75 -1.70 19.43
CA MET A 68 7.60 -2.85 19.73
C MET A 68 8.55 -3.19 18.58
N PHE A 69 8.06 -3.13 17.35
CA PHE A 69 8.79 -3.54 16.15
C PHE A 69 9.38 -2.37 15.35
N ASN A 70 9.38 -1.14 15.92
CA ASN A 70 9.94 0.07 15.32
C ASN A 70 9.36 0.42 13.93
N PHE A 71 8.06 0.23 13.74
CA PHE A 71 7.37 0.81 12.61
C PHE A 71 7.18 2.31 12.80
N SER A 72 7.29 3.06 11.72
CA SER A 72 7.10 4.52 11.75
C SER A 72 5.67 4.94 11.38
N SER A 73 4.86 4.00 10.90
CA SER A 73 3.44 4.23 10.61
C SER A 73 2.60 2.97 10.78
N ILE A 74 1.28 3.15 10.85
CA ILE A 74 0.27 2.09 10.97
C ILE A 74 -0.90 2.37 10.03
N SER A 75 -1.51 1.31 9.50
CA SER A 75 -2.78 1.43 8.80
C SER A 75 -3.94 1.59 9.79
N PRO A 76 -4.85 2.57 9.61
CA PRO A 76 -5.92 2.83 10.57
C PRO A 76 -6.98 1.73 10.59
N LEU A 77 -7.36 1.25 11.76
CA LEU A 77 -8.53 0.41 11.97
C LEU A 77 -9.77 1.29 12.10
N LEU A 78 -10.28 1.74 10.96
CA LEU A 78 -11.23 2.85 10.88
C LEU A 78 -12.50 2.65 11.70
N ASN A 79 -13.08 1.43 11.70
CA ASN A 79 -14.31 1.14 12.44
C ASN A 79 -14.15 1.32 13.95
N GLU A 80 -12.95 1.07 14.48
CA GLU A 80 -12.64 1.30 15.88
C GLU A 80 -12.39 2.78 16.17
N LEU A 81 -11.57 3.42 15.31
CA LEU A 81 -11.22 4.83 15.49
C LEU A 81 -12.43 5.76 15.50
N VAL A 82 -13.42 5.51 14.65
CA VAL A 82 -14.64 6.34 14.62
C VAL A 82 -15.54 6.14 15.85
N ALA A 83 -15.32 5.09 16.61
CA ALA A 83 -16.04 4.80 17.86
C ALA A 83 -15.33 5.37 19.12
N PHE A 84 -14.11 5.89 18.98
CA PHE A 84 -13.40 6.47 20.13
C PHE A 84 -14.14 7.69 20.68
N SER A 85 -14.20 7.76 22.02
CA SER A 85 -14.55 9.00 22.71
C SER A 85 -13.46 10.06 22.49
N PRO A 86 -13.76 11.34 22.75
CA PRO A 86 -12.75 12.40 22.64
C PRO A 86 -11.49 12.16 23.46
N ASP A 87 -11.64 11.60 24.66
CA ASP A 87 -10.52 11.30 25.57
C ASP A 87 -9.69 10.12 25.07
N GLU A 88 -10.31 9.02 24.63
CA GLU A 88 -9.60 7.88 24.02
C GLU A 88 -8.82 8.32 22.78
N LYS A 89 -9.43 9.10 21.90
CA LYS A 89 -8.76 9.67 20.75
C LYS A 89 -7.54 10.50 21.14
N LYS A 90 -7.69 11.38 22.14
CA LYS A 90 -6.60 12.25 22.62
C LYS A 90 -5.43 11.40 23.11
N VAL A 91 -5.68 10.46 24.00
CA VAL A 91 -4.66 9.55 24.56
C VAL A 91 -3.97 8.74 23.46
N TYR A 92 -4.74 8.24 22.51
CA TYR A 92 -4.22 7.46 21.38
C TYR A 92 -3.27 8.29 20.49
N LEU A 93 -3.68 9.50 20.11
CA LEU A 93 -2.87 10.42 19.28
C LEU A 93 -1.62 10.93 20.01
N GLU A 94 -1.71 11.19 21.33
CA GLU A 94 -0.56 11.54 22.17
C GLU A 94 0.45 10.39 22.22
N LYS A 95 0.00 9.15 22.36
CA LYS A 95 0.86 7.96 22.34
C LYS A 95 1.52 7.77 20.96
N MET A 96 0.80 7.94 19.86
CA MET A 96 1.37 7.93 18.51
C MET A 96 2.46 8.99 18.37
N THR A 97 2.17 10.22 18.77
CA THR A 97 3.09 11.36 18.65
C THR A 97 4.37 11.17 19.48
N SER A 98 4.24 10.70 20.73
CA SER A 98 5.39 10.46 21.62
C SER A 98 6.36 9.39 21.09
N HIS A 99 5.89 8.49 20.23
CA HIS A 99 6.71 7.44 19.60
C HIS A 99 7.03 7.73 18.12
N GLY A 100 6.66 8.91 17.59
CA GLY A 100 6.92 9.29 16.20
C GLY A 100 6.13 8.49 15.17
N ILE A 101 5.06 7.80 15.58
CA ILE A 101 4.22 6.99 14.71
C ILE A 101 3.13 7.87 14.07
N LYS A 102 2.85 7.63 12.78
CA LYS A 102 1.78 8.32 12.03
C LYS A 102 0.83 7.30 11.43
N PHE A 103 -0.34 7.75 11.03
CA PHE A 103 -1.17 6.95 10.15
C PHE A 103 -0.60 6.95 8.73
N ASP A 104 -0.67 5.79 8.10
CA ASP A 104 -0.54 5.57 6.67
C ASP A 104 -1.94 5.68 6.02
N GLY A 105 -2.04 5.34 4.73
CA GLY A 105 -3.33 5.22 4.06
C GLY A 105 -4.16 4.06 4.59
N GLY A 106 -5.43 4.30 4.83
CA GLY A 106 -6.39 3.27 5.23
C GLY A 106 -7.01 2.54 4.03
N GLY A 107 -7.52 1.33 4.26
CA GLY A 107 -8.42 0.68 3.29
C GLY A 107 -9.71 1.51 3.11
N LEU A 108 -10.14 1.71 1.86
CA LEU A 108 -11.36 2.45 1.57
C LEU A 108 -12.58 1.74 2.18
N PRO A 109 -13.34 2.37 3.11
CA PRO A 109 -14.46 1.71 3.81
C PRO A 109 -15.75 1.68 2.96
N ILE A 110 -15.62 1.58 1.64
CA ILE A 110 -16.74 1.59 0.70
C ILE A 110 -16.60 0.47 -0.30
N GLU A 111 -17.62 -0.41 -0.36
CA GLU A 111 -17.68 -1.42 -1.42
C GLU A 111 -18.37 -0.82 -2.66
N PHE A 112 -17.57 -0.25 -3.52
CA PHE A 112 -18.04 0.41 -4.75
C PHE A 112 -18.22 -0.53 -5.95
N ARG A 113 -17.78 -1.79 -5.86
CA ARG A 113 -17.86 -2.80 -6.93
C ARG A 113 -19.21 -3.51 -6.94
N SER A 114 -19.91 -3.51 -5.80
CA SER A 114 -21.16 -4.22 -5.58
C SER A 114 -22.41 -3.45 -6.07
N SER A 115 -23.57 -3.77 -5.52
CA SER A 115 -24.85 -3.11 -5.88
C SER A 115 -24.86 -1.63 -5.53
N GLU A 116 -25.69 -0.85 -6.22
CA GLU A 116 -25.86 0.57 -5.92
C GLU A 116 -26.28 0.82 -4.47
N LYS A 117 -27.15 -0.05 -3.92
CA LYS A 117 -27.58 0.04 -2.52
C LYS A 117 -26.39 -0.04 -1.55
N ILE A 118 -25.51 -1.02 -1.75
CA ILE A 118 -24.32 -1.21 -0.90
C ILE A 118 -23.37 -0.03 -1.05
N PHE A 119 -23.13 0.43 -2.28
CA PHE A 119 -22.30 1.60 -2.54
C PHE A 119 -22.83 2.85 -1.82
N GLN A 120 -24.14 3.13 -1.93
CA GLN A 120 -24.74 4.30 -1.29
C GLN A 120 -24.70 4.22 0.25
N GLN A 121 -24.81 3.02 0.83
CA GLN A 121 -24.61 2.83 2.27
C GLN A 121 -23.20 3.18 2.72
N GLY A 122 -22.19 2.70 1.97
CA GLY A 122 -20.78 3.04 2.25
C GLY A 122 -20.49 4.54 2.07
N LEU A 123 -21.03 5.16 1.03
CA LEU A 123 -20.86 6.58 0.78
C LEU A 123 -21.46 7.43 1.91
N LYS A 124 -22.66 7.09 2.37
CA LYS A 124 -23.29 7.74 3.53
C LYS A 124 -22.47 7.56 4.82
N PHE A 125 -21.91 6.36 5.03
CA PHE A 125 -21.00 6.12 6.17
C PHE A 125 -19.79 7.06 6.11
N LEU A 126 -19.14 7.17 4.96
CA LEU A 126 -18.00 8.05 4.78
C LEU A 126 -18.38 9.51 5.02
N GLN A 127 -19.44 10.00 4.41
CA GLN A 127 -19.95 11.37 4.59
C GLN A 127 -20.24 11.69 6.06
N LYS A 128 -20.87 10.75 6.77
CA LYS A 128 -21.21 10.93 8.20
C LYS A 128 -19.98 11.03 9.09
N ASN A 129 -18.94 10.30 8.76
CA ASN A 129 -17.76 10.15 9.62
C ASN A 129 -16.53 10.94 9.14
N ILE A 130 -16.61 11.65 8.04
CA ILE A 130 -15.44 12.30 7.41
C ILE A 130 -14.73 13.29 8.34
N GLU A 131 -15.45 14.00 9.19
CA GLU A 131 -14.90 14.94 10.18
C GLU A 131 -14.06 14.19 11.22
N ILE A 132 -14.61 13.10 11.76
CA ILE A 132 -13.92 12.27 12.75
C ILE A 132 -12.67 11.66 12.10
N ILE A 133 -12.80 11.11 10.91
CA ILE A 133 -11.70 10.51 10.14
C ILE A 133 -10.58 11.52 9.92
N ALA A 134 -10.89 12.70 9.39
CA ALA A 134 -9.92 13.75 9.14
C ALA A 134 -9.21 14.20 10.43
N SER A 135 -9.91 14.19 11.56
CA SER A 135 -9.38 14.59 12.86
C SER A 135 -8.35 13.62 13.45
N PHE A 136 -8.15 12.44 12.84
CA PHE A 136 -7.05 11.53 13.15
C PHE A 136 -5.78 11.79 12.31
N ASN A 137 -5.81 12.76 11.38
CA ASN A 137 -4.73 13.04 10.44
C ASN A 137 -4.37 11.83 9.54
N ILE A 138 -5.36 11.01 9.19
CA ILE A 138 -5.22 9.96 8.17
C ILE A 138 -5.05 10.66 6.82
N PRO A 139 -3.96 10.39 6.05
CA PRO A 139 -3.67 11.18 4.84
C PRO A 139 -4.46 10.75 3.62
N SER A 140 -4.86 9.48 3.56
CA SER A 140 -5.42 8.89 2.35
C SER A 140 -6.19 7.61 2.61
N PHE A 141 -6.97 7.21 1.61
CA PHE A 141 -7.54 5.86 1.50
C PHE A 141 -7.04 5.19 0.22
N VAL A 142 -6.94 3.87 0.26
CA VAL A 142 -6.50 3.05 -0.88
C VAL A 142 -7.48 1.92 -1.15
N THR A 143 -7.56 1.51 -2.40
CA THR A 143 -8.40 0.38 -2.81
C THR A 143 -7.88 -0.21 -4.12
N TRP A 144 -8.25 -1.47 -4.38
CA TRP A 144 -7.85 -2.20 -5.58
C TRP A 144 -8.98 -2.28 -6.61
N ILE A 145 -8.62 -2.43 -7.86
CA ILE A 145 -9.54 -2.64 -8.99
C ILE A 145 -9.34 -4.08 -9.49
N MET A 146 -10.41 -4.88 -9.42
CA MET A 146 -10.37 -6.27 -9.87
C MET A 146 -10.23 -6.36 -11.40
N PRO A 147 -9.40 -7.27 -11.93
CA PRO A 147 -9.15 -7.41 -13.38
C PRO A 147 -10.29 -8.12 -14.12
N THR A 148 -11.37 -8.49 -13.44
CA THR A 148 -12.52 -9.15 -14.04
C THR A 148 -13.83 -8.72 -13.39
N ASN A 149 -14.94 -8.96 -14.09
CA ASN A 149 -16.30 -8.76 -13.58
C ASN A 149 -17.25 -9.87 -14.05
N LYS A 150 -18.16 -10.30 -13.17
CA LYS A 150 -19.13 -11.39 -13.46
C LYS A 150 -20.21 -10.98 -14.44
N SER A 151 -20.66 -9.72 -14.42
CA SER A 151 -21.88 -9.27 -15.07
C SER A 151 -21.71 -8.04 -15.96
N LEU A 152 -20.76 -7.17 -15.65
CA LEU A 152 -20.55 -5.93 -16.39
C LEU A 152 -19.46 -6.12 -17.45
N THR A 153 -19.77 -5.71 -18.69
CA THR A 153 -18.76 -5.59 -19.74
C THR A 153 -17.70 -4.55 -19.35
N TYR A 154 -16.56 -4.53 -20.05
CA TYR A 154 -15.47 -3.58 -19.78
C TYR A 154 -15.99 -2.14 -19.65
N LEU A 155 -16.73 -1.66 -20.65
CA LEU A 155 -17.20 -0.26 -20.67
C LEU A 155 -18.25 0.01 -19.57
N GLN A 156 -19.14 -0.95 -19.28
CA GLN A 156 -20.10 -0.81 -18.18
C GLN A 156 -19.41 -0.73 -16.83
N ASN A 157 -18.40 -1.57 -16.61
CA ASN A 157 -17.61 -1.61 -15.39
C ASN A 157 -16.78 -0.33 -15.24
N PHE A 158 -16.14 0.14 -16.32
CA PHE A 158 -15.39 1.38 -16.36
C PHE A 158 -16.27 2.59 -15.98
N ASN A 159 -17.43 2.74 -16.61
CA ASN A 159 -18.35 3.83 -16.30
C ASN A 159 -18.88 3.78 -14.86
N GLN A 160 -19.12 2.58 -14.33
CA GLN A 160 -19.52 2.41 -12.93
C GLN A 160 -18.40 2.84 -11.98
N HIS A 161 -17.16 2.39 -12.20
CA HIS A 161 -16.01 2.76 -11.40
C HIS A 161 -15.77 4.27 -11.45
N GLN A 162 -15.69 4.84 -12.66
CA GLN A 162 -15.54 6.28 -12.85
C GLN A 162 -16.57 7.07 -12.04
N LYS A 163 -17.86 6.76 -12.22
CA LYS A 163 -18.97 7.49 -11.55
C LYS A 163 -18.87 7.39 -10.03
N ARG A 164 -18.64 6.17 -9.50
CA ARG A 164 -18.66 5.93 -8.06
C ARG A 164 -17.41 6.46 -7.38
N LEU A 165 -16.24 6.24 -7.96
CA LEU A 165 -14.98 6.73 -7.41
C LEU A 165 -14.89 8.25 -7.48
N LYS A 166 -15.49 8.90 -8.48
CA LYS A 166 -15.64 10.37 -8.50
C LYS A 166 -16.44 10.91 -7.32
N GLN A 167 -17.51 10.22 -6.91
CA GLN A 167 -18.31 10.60 -5.73
C GLN A 167 -17.50 10.41 -4.43
N VAL A 168 -16.78 9.29 -4.32
CA VAL A 168 -15.90 9.03 -3.16
C VAL A 168 -14.81 10.09 -3.07
N ALA A 169 -14.12 10.35 -4.17
CA ALA A 169 -13.05 11.34 -4.24
C ALA A 169 -13.54 12.75 -3.84
N ALA A 170 -14.76 13.12 -4.24
CA ALA A 170 -15.35 14.41 -3.86
C ALA A 170 -15.50 14.54 -2.34
N VAL A 171 -16.01 13.50 -1.66
CA VAL A 171 -16.15 13.52 -0.19
C VAL A 171 -14.78 13.61 0.50
N LEU A 172 -13.77 12.87 0.00
CA LEU A 172 -12.41 12.89 0.55
C LEU A 172 -11.74 14.26 0.34
N GLU A 173 -11.96 14.87 -0.83
CA GLU A 173 -11.40 16.18 -1.19
C GLU A 173 -11.80 17.30 -0.23
N GLU A 174 -13.03 17.25 0.32
CA GLU A 174 -13.53 18.23 1.30
C GLU A 174 -12.63 18.34 2.56
N ARG A 175 -11.84 17.31 2.84
CA ARG A 175 -10.91 17.26 3.99
C ARG A 175 -9.46 17.07 3.58
N GLY A 176 -9.14 17.31 2.32
CA GLY A 176 -7.76 17.17 1.81
C GLY A 176 -7.22 15.75 1.77
N LEU A 177 -8.10 14.75 1.84
CA LEU A 177 -7.73 13.34 1.82
C LEU A 177 -7.56 12.85 0.38
N LYS A 178 -6.55 11.98 0.16
CA LYS A 178 -6.31 11.37 -1.15
C LYS A 178 -6.99 10.01 -1.27
N LEU A 179 -7.21 9.59 -2.52
CA LEU A 179 -7.68 8.25 -2.90
C LEU A 179 -6.64 7.59 -3.80
N GLY A 180 -6.02 6.51 -3.35
CA GLY A 180 -5.10 5.69 -4.13
C GLY A 180 -5.82 4.50 -4.74
N LEU A 181 -5.66 4.31 -6.04
CA LEU A 181 -6.19 3.18 -6.78
C LEU A 181 -5.07 2.24 -7.20
N GLU A 182 -5.29 0.94 -7.04
CA GLU A 182 -4.39 -0.13 -7.41
C GLU A 182 -5.02 -0.98 -8.52
N PHE A 183 -4.26 -1.31 -9.56
CA PHE A 183 -4.64 -2.38 -10.46
C PHE A 183 -4.14 -3.72 -9.93
N VAL A 184 -4.88 -4.80 -10.22
CA VAL A 184 -4.51 -6.17 -9.84
C VAL A 184 -3.95 -6.90 -11.05
N GLY A 185 -2.61 -7.11 -11.06
CA GLY A 185 -1.86 -7.56 -12.22
C GLY A 185 -1.82 -9.07 -12.51
N PRO A 186 -1.98 -10.01 -11.52
CA PRO A 186 -1.84 -11.45 -11.78
C PRO A 186 -2.79 -11.99 -12.84
N LYS A 187 -2.22 -12.60 -13.91
CA LYS A 187 -3.00 -13.21 -15.00
C LYS A 187 -3.86 -14.37 -14.54
N THR A 188 -3.49 -15.04 -13.45
CA THR A 188 -4.29 -16.10 -12.83
C THR A 188 -5.68 -15.64 -12.37
N LEU A 189 -5.88 -14.34 -12.18
CA LEU A 189 -7.17 -13.76 -11.84
C LEU A 189 -8.00 -13.34 -13.07
N MET A 190 -7.39 -13.23 -14.26
CA MET A 190 -8.09 -12.76 -15.47
C MET A 190 -9.11 -13.74 -16.02
N SER A 191 -9.00 -15.00 -15.69
CA SER A 191 -9.98 -16.05 -16.06
C SER A 191 -11.04 -16.30 -15.01
N ARG A 192 -11.03 -15.54 -13.90
CA ARG A 192 -11.92 -15.78 -12.75
C ARG A 192 -13.38 -15.50 -13.07
N ASP A 193 -13.65 -14.44 -13.83
CA ASP A 193 -15.00 -13.98 -14.14
C ASP A 193 -15.18 -13.80 -15.65
N LYS A 194 -16.42 -13.61 -16.09
CA LYS A 194 -16.83 -13.62 -17.51
C LYS A 194 -16.23 -12.49 -18.34
N TYR A 195 -16.08 -11.30 -17.77
CA TYR A 195 -15.64 -10.11 -18.49
C TYR A 195 -14.31 -9.62 -17.94
N SER A 196 -13.34 -9.42 -18.82
CA SER A 196 -12.07 -8.80 -18.45
C SER A 196 -12.24 -7.33 -18.07
N PHE A 197 -11.33 -6.85 -17.23
CA PHE A 197 -11.24 -5.44 -16.86
C PHE A 197 -9.78 -5.01 -16.75
N LEU A 198 -9.53 -3.76 -16.36
CA LEU A 198 -8.19 -3.19 -16.29
C LEU A 198 -7.27 -3.98 -15.33
N HIS A 199 -5.99 -4.12 -15.74
CA HIS A 199 -5.00 -4.93 -15.03
C HIS A 199 -3.55 -4.41 -15.19
N SER A 200 -3.38 -3.21 -15.75
CA SER A 200 -2.08 -2.58 -16.01
C SER A 200 -2.09 -1.11 -15.59
N ILE A 201 -0.89 -0.54 -15.46
CA ILE A 201 -0.73 0.88 -15.07
C ILE A 201 -1.35 1.83 -16.10
N ASN A 202 -1.25 1.52 -17.40
CA ASN A 202 -1.82 2.37 -18.44
C ASN A 202 -3.36 2.38 -18.42
N GLU A 203 -3.98 1.22 -18.24
CA GLU A 203 -5.43 1.12 -18.13
C GLU A 203 -5.95 1.79 -16.85
N LEU A 204 -5.21 1.67 -15.72
CA LEU A 204 -5.52 2.39 -14.49
C LEU A 204 -5.41 3.90 -14.69
N ARG A 205 -4.42 4.37 -15.46
CA ARG A 205 -4.29 5.78 -15.82
C ARG A 205 -5.52 6.29 -16.54
N GLU A 206 -6.03 5.56 -17.54
CA GLU A 206 -7.26 5.93 -18.25
C GLU A 206 -8.44 6.12 -17.29
N LEU A 207 -8.57 5.23 -16.29
CA LEU A 207 -9.63 5.34 -15.29
C LEU A 207 -9.42 6.57 -14.38
N ILE A 208 -8.21 6.84 -13.91
CA ILE A 208 -7.89 7.99 -13.06
C ILE A 208 -8.14 9.30 -13.83
N ASP A 209 -7.70 9.38 -15.08
CA ASP A 209 -7.95 10.52 -15.96
C ASP A 209 -9.46 10.75 -16.17
N ALA A 210 -10.23 9.68 -16.36
CA ALA A 210 -11.68 9.74 -16.50
C ALA A 210 -12.42 10.15 -15.22
N ILE A 211 -11.92 9.78 -14.04
CA ILE A 211 -12.46 10.24 -12.74
C ILE A 211 -12.34 11.76 -12.61
N ASP A 212 -11.28 12.33 -13.16
CA ASP A 212 -11.04 13.78 -13.23
C ASP A 212 -11.15 14.46 -11.85
N LYS A 213 -10.30 13.98 -10.88
CA LYS A 213 -10.20 14.50 -9.53
C LYS A 213 -8.73 14.56 -9.09
N LYS A 214 -8.26 15.72 -8.65
CA LYS A 214 -6.85 15.97 -8.28
C LYS A 214 -6.37 15.19 -7.06
N ASN A 215 -7.28 14.73 -6.23
CA ASN A 215 -6.99 13.94 -5.04
C ASN A 215 -7.02 12.42 -5.30
N VAL A 216 -7.19 11.99 -6.55
CA VAL A 216 -7.09 10.58 -6.96
C VAL A 216 -5.71 10.33 -7.57
N GLY A 217 -5.07 9.25 -7.15
CA GLY A 217 -3.76 8.85 -7.63
C GLY A 217 -3.56 7.34 -7.52
N TYR A 218 -2.31 6.92 -7.48
CA TYR A 218 -1.91 5.52 -7.60
C TYR A 218 -1.50 4.92 -6.26
N LEU A 219 -1.95 3.70 -5.97
CA LEU A 219 -1.24 2.77 -5.14
C LEU A 219 -0.38 1.90 -6.08
N LEU A 220 0.92 1.92 -5.88
CA LEU A 220 1.87 1.14 -6.66
C LEU A 220 2.33 -0.07 -5.85
N ASP A 221 2.01 -1.27 -6.33
CA ASP A 221 2.47 -2.53 -5.75
C ASP A 221 3.47 -3.20 -6.69
N SER A 222 4.65 -3.54 -6.16
CA SER A 222 5.74 -4.17 -6.93
C SER A 222 5.32 -5.52 -7.52
N PHE A 223 4.51 -6.29 -6.80
CA PHE A 223 4.05 -7.61 -7.26
C PHE A 223 3.03 -7.48 -8.41
N HIS A 224 2.07 -6.55 -8.29
CA HIS A 224 1.11 -6.30 -9.37
C HIS A 224 1.78 -5.74 -10.61
N THR A 225 2.73 -4.82 -10.44
CA THR A 225 3.56 -4.29 -11.55
C THR A 225 4.32 -5.41 -12.27
N TYR A 226 4.96 -6.30 -11.51
CA TYR A 226 5.68 -7.46 -12.07
C TYR A 226 4.75 -8.43 -12.79
N CYS A 227 3.61 -8.79 -12.19
CA CYS A 227 2.66 -9.73 -12.77
C CYS A 227 1.97 -9.21 -14.04
N ALA A 228 1.71 -7.90 -14.12
CA ALA A 228 1.16 -7.25 -15.31
C ALA A 228 2.16 -7.21 -16.47
N GLY A 229 3.46 -7.37 -16.17
CA GLY A 229 4.53 -7.17 -17.14
C GLY A 229 4.81 -5.68 -17.42
N ASP A 230 4.34 -4.80 -16.55
CA ASP A 230 4.61 -3.38 -16.64
C ASP A 230 6.08 -3.08 -16.36
N LYS A 231 6.67 -2.26 -17.20
CA LYS A 231 8.04 -1.79 -17.01
C LYS A 231 8.05 -0.47 -16.25
N ILE A 232 9.16 -0.18 -15.58
CA ILE A 232 9.33 1.11 -14.89
C ILE A 232 9.09 2.29 -15.85
N GLU A 233 9.52 2.16 -17.08
CA GLU A 233 9.36 3.18 -18.13
C GLU A 233 7.88 3.49 -18.46
N ASN A 234 6.97 2.52 -18.26
CA ASN A 234 5.53 2.73 -18.40
C ASN A 234 4.95 3.69 -17.34
N MET A 235 5.69 3.92 -16.24
CA MET A 235 5.30 4.77 -15.12
C MET A 235 5.99 6.14 -15.13
N ASP A 236 6.76 6.48 -16.18
CA ASP A 236 7.52 7.74 -16.23
C ASP A 236 6.66 9.01 -16.18
N PHE A 237 5.40 8.91 -16.53
CA PHE A 237 4.43 10.00 -16.45
C PHE A 237 4.07 10.39 -15.01
N LEU A 238 4.38 9.57 -14.00
CA LEU A 238 4.04 9.83 -12.60
C LEU A 238 4.91 10.94 -12.00
N GLU A 239 4.29 11.77 -11.19
CA GLU A 239 4.93 12.73 -10.29
C GLU A 239 4.71 12.31 -8.84
N ALA A 240 5.48 12.85 -7.88
CA ALA A 240 5.32 12.56 -6.45
C ALA A 240 3.87 12.75 -5.95
N LYS A 241 3.19 13.76 -6.45
CA LYS A 241 1.80 14.07 -6.06
C LYS A 241 0.79 12.99 -6.45
N ASP A 242 1.11 12.22 -7.50
CA ASP A 242 0.23 11.18 -8.05
C ASP A 242 0.37 9.86 -7.29
N ILE A 243 1.49 9.66 -6.59
CA ILE A 243 1.72 8.45 -5.79
C ILE A 243 1.10 8.64 -4.41
N VAL A 244 0.09 7.85 -4.10
CA VAL A 244 -0.64 7.91 -2.83
C VAL A 244 -0.07 6.92 -1.83
N SER A 245 0.28 5.73 -2.29
CA SER A 245 0.84 4.66 -1.44
C SER A 245 1.72 3.73 -2.27
N VAL A 246 2.65 3.06 -1.60
CA VAL A 246 3.54 2.06 -2.22
C VAL A 246 3.51 0.78 -1.39
N GLN A 247 3.33 -0.35 -2.05
CA GLN A 247 3.43 -1.68 -1.44
C GLN A 247 4.55 -2.46 -2.11
N ILE A 248 5.29 -3.23 -1.30
CA ILE A 248 6.39 -4.06 -1.78
C ILE A 248 6.20 -5.51 -1.33
N ASN A 249 6.32 -6.40 -2.29
CA ASN A 249 6.28 -7.85 -2.10
C ASN A 249 7.25 -8.47 -3.10
N ASP A 250 7.59 -9.74 -2.90
CA ASP A 250 8.36 -10.49 -3.87
C ASP A 250 7.55 -11.66 -4.46
N ALA A 251 7.99 -12.20 -5.57
CA ALA A 251 7.32 -13.26 -6.30
C ALA A 251 7.81 -14.65 -5.84
N VAL A 252 6.98 -15.69 -6.00
CA VAL A 252 7.34 -17.06 -5.64
C VAL A 252 8.33 -17.63 -6.66
N ILE A 253 9.43 -18.20 -6.17
CA ILE A 253 10.46 -18.86 -6.99
C ILE A 253 9.87 -20.03 -7.79
N GLY A 254 10.31 -20.19 -9.04
CA GLY A 254 9.88 -21.27 -9.92
C GLY A 254 8.57 -21.03 -10.67
N ARG A 255 7.92 -19.87 -10.46
CA ARG A 255 6.75 -19.44 -11.22
C ARG A 255 7.12 -18.28 -12.14
N SER A 256 6.67 -18.32 -13.39
CA SER A 256 6.73 -17.13 -14.26
C SER A 256 5.76 -16.05 -13.76
N ALA A 257 5.90 -14.81 -14.23
CA ALA A 257 4.97 -13.72 -13.91
C ALA A 257 3.50 -14.12 -14.17
N ASP A 258 3.23 -14.82 -15.25
CA ASP A 258 1.90 -15.28 -15.65
C ASP A 258 1.30 -16.34 -14.72
N MET A 259 2.12 -17.04 -13.96
CA MET A 259 1.74 -18.13 -13.06
C MET A 259 1.71 -17.71 -11.59
N GLN A 260 2.04 -16.47 -11.29
CA GLN A 260 1.97 -15.95 -9.91
C GLN A 260 0.52 -15.89 -9.43
N ILE A 261 0.33 -16.15 -8.14
CA ILE A 261 -0.98 -16.17 -7.48
C ILE A 261 -1.02 -15.03 -6.46
N ASP A 262 -2.03 -14.21 -6.53
CA ASP A 262 -2.15 -12.97 -5.73
C ASP A 262 -2.02 -13.20 -4.21
N GLN A 263 -2.55 -14.31 -3.70
CA GLN A 263 -2.51 -14.64 -2.27
C GLN A 263 -1.25 -15.43 -1.85
N GLU A 264 -0.32 -15.69 -2.78
CA GLU A 264 0.90 -16.43 -2.55
C GLU A 264 2.10 -15.57 -2.95
N ARG A 265 2.60 -14.80 -2.01
CA ARG A 265 3.72 -13.88 -2.23
C ARG A 265 4.86 -14.20 -1.27
N GLU A 266 6.08 -13.86 -1.66
CA GLU A 266 7.24 -13.87 -0.76
C GLU A 266 7.40 -12.50 -0.09
N LEU A 267 8.10 -12.49 1.06
CA LEU A 267 8.49 -11.25 1.71
C LEU A 267 9.43 -10.44 0.82
N PRO A 268 9.44 -9.11 0.94
CA PRO A 268 10.31 -8.28 0.13
C PRO A 268 11.78 -8.70 0.20
N GLY A 269 12.36 -9.06 -0.95
CA GLY A 269 13.74 -9.47 -1.09
C GLY A 269 14.06 -10.94 -0.76
N ASP A 270 13.08 -11.75 -0.34
CA ASP A 270 13.31 -13.17 -0.02
C ASP A 270 13.63 -14.01 -1.25
N SER A 271 12.99 -13.74 -2.37
CA SER A 271 13.21 -14.49 -3.62
C SER A 271 14.16 -13.78 -4.58
N GLY A 272 14.17 -12.45 -4.57
CA GLY A 272 14.94 -11.63 -5.51
C GLY A 272 14.44 -11.72 -6.96
N ILE A 273 13.21 -12.20 -7.18
CA ILE A 273 12.59 -12.27 -8.51
C ILE A 273 12.18 -10.89 -9.00
N ILE A 274 11.62 -10.08 -8.11
CA ILE A 274 11.26 -8.69 -8.40
C ILE A 274 12.46 -7.81 -8.04
N ASP A 275 12.94 -7.01 -9.01
CA ASP A 275 13.98 -6.02 -8.76
C ASP A 275 13.43 -4.86 -7.91
N LEU A 276 13.26 -5.13 -6.61
CA LEU A 276 12.74 -4.16 -5.65
C LEU A 276 13.64 -2.94 -5.53
N LYS A 277 14.95 -3.10 -5.74
CA LYS A 277 15.86 -1.95 -5.72
C LYS A 277 15.53 -1.00 -6.85
N LYS A 278 15.41 -1.50 -8.09
CA LYS A 278 15.04 -0.68 -9.25
C LYS A 278 13.67 -0.01 -9.05
N PHE A 279 12.69 -0.75 -8.48
CA PHE A 279 11.36 -0.22 -8.19
C PHE A 279 11.41 0.92 -7.17
N LEU A 280 12.13 0.75 -6.05
CA LEU A 280 12.25 1.77 -5.01
C LEU A 280 13.09 2.96 -5.45
N ASP A 281 14.16 2.75 -6.22
CA ASP A 281 14.94 3.83 -6.81
C ASP A 281 14.08 4.71 -7.74
N PHE A 282 13.21 4.08 -8.53
CA PHE A 282 12.23 4.80 -9.35
C PHE A 282 11.29 5.65 -8.49
N ILE A 283 10.66 5.06 -7.48
CA ILE A 283 9.74 5.76 -6.55
C ILE A 283 10.46 6.96 -5.89
N ASN A 284 11.67 6.73 -5.40
CA ASN A 284 12.49 7.79 -4.80
C ASN A 284 12.87 8.90 -5.80
N SER A 285 13.16 8.53 -7.05
CA SER A 285 13.48 9.50 -8.12
C SER A 285 12.33 10.44 -8.45
N LYS A 286 11.08 9.99 -8.21
CA LYS A 286 9.88 10.83 -8.37
C LYS A 286 9.67 11.79 -7.19
N GLY A 287 10.40 11.62 -6.07
CA GLY A 287 10.31 12.47 -4.87
C GLY A 287 9.19 12.06 -3.90
N TYR A 288 8.75 10.80 -3.94
CA TYR A 288 7.75 10.24 -3.01
C TYR A 288 8.32 10.08 -1.59
#